data_a9147ea895e0f749e1ced2fa706dfd5d
#
_entry.id   a9147ea895e0f749e1ced2fa706dfd5d
#
_cell.length_a   1.000
_cell.length_b   1.000
_cell.length_c   1.000
_cell.angle_alpha   90.00
_cell.angle_beta   90.00
_cell.angle_gamma   90.00
#
_symmetry.space_group_name_H-M   'P 1'
#
loop_
_entity.id
_entity.type
_entity.pdbx_description
1 polymer ?
#
loop_
_entity_poly.entity_id
_entity_poly.type
_entity_poly.pdbx_seq_one_letter_code
_entity_poly.pdbx_strand_id
1 'polypeptide(L)'
;MKSPILQVALDVLELPRAVQIAGEAVAGGADWIEAGTPLIKSEGMDAVRTLRTRFPDHPIVADMKVADTGTIEVEMAAKAGAHIVCVLGDADDAVIGEAVRAGHLYGVRIMADLINAPDPVARAVELERLGVDIINAHVGIDQQMIGKRSIDLLDSIAAQVSVPIAVAGGLDADTAAEAVLHGASIVIVGGWIVRSAEVSRSAETIRHAIDSPALAPPSKKSVEEEIRSILESVSTPNISDAMHRKGAMRDIVSICGDVKAVGRAVTVHTIAGDWAKPVEAIDMANRGDVLVINNDGATHVAPWGELATRSCVNKGIAGVVIDGAVRDVDDIRKLGYPVFAKAAVPNAGEPKGFGEINAEIMCCGCAVRAGDWIVGDENGVVVIPKERAYEIARRALEVKKTEERIREEIRRGSTLSAVTELLKWEKK
;
A
#
# COMPACT_ATOMS: atom_id res chain seq x y z
N MET A 1 21.23 7.61 -26.63
CA MET A 1 20.80 8.09 -25.29
C MET A 1 21.59 7.29 -24.27
N LYS A 2 22.00 7.88 -23.12
CA LYS A 2 22.57 7.09 -22.02
C LYS A 2 21.46 6.16 -21.50
N SER A 3 21.81 4.90 -21.15
CA SER A 3 20.85 3.98 -20.53
C SER A 3 20.29 4.61 -19.23
N PRO A 4 18.99 4.54 -18.98
CA PRO A 4 18.42 5.06 -17.73
C PRO A 4 19.00 4.30 -16.53
N ILE A 5 19.14 4.98 -15.41
CA ILE A 5 19.74 4.44 -14.18
C ILE A 5 18.65 3.79 -13.33
N LEU A 6 18.88 2.55 -12.90
CA LEU A 6 18.09 1.92 -11.85
C LEU A 6 18.73 2.19 -10.48
N GLN A 7 18.07 2.99 -9.66
CA GLN A 7 18.45 3.25 -8.27
C GLN A 7 17.54 2.46 -7.34
N VAL A 8 18.11 1.68 -6.42
CA VAL A 8 17.35 0.90 -5.43
C VAL A 8 17.42 1.56 -4.07
N ALA A 9 16.25 1.99 -3.55
CA ALA A 9 16.11 2.65 -2.26
C ALA A 9 15.92 1.63 -1.13
N LEU A 10 16.87 1.57 -0.19
CA LEU A 10 16.89 0.63 0.94
C LEU A 10 16.18 1.24 2.15
N ASP A 11 14.84 1.24 2.11
CA ASP A 11 13.98 1.73 3.20
C ASP A 11 13.73 0.64 4.25
N VAL A 12 14.80 0.16 4.87
CA VAL A 12 14.81 -0.82 5.97
C VAL A 12 15.53 -0.24 7.19
N LEU A 13 15.38 -0.86 8.36
CA LEU A 13 15.96 -0.32 9.60
C LEU A 13 17.30 -0.96 9.98
N GLU A 14 17.59 -2.16 9.48
CA GLU A 14 18.77 -2.93 9.86
C GLU A 14 19.82 -2.99 8.74
N LEU A 15 21.04 -2.65 9.09
CA LEU A 15 22.16 -2.62 8.16
C LEU A 15 22.51 -3.98 7.55
N PRO A 16 22.54 -5.10 8.28
CA PRO A 16 22.79 -6.42 7.68
C PRO A 16 21.76 -6.78 6.61
N ARG A 17 20.48 -6.46 6.85
CA ARG A 17 19.39 -6.68 5.91
C ARG A 17 19.51 -5.77 4.68
N ALA A 18 19.85 -4.50 4.88
CA ALA A 18 20.11 -3.55 3.80
C ALA A 18 21.22 -4.05 2.87
N VAL A 19 22.32 -4.54 3.43
CA VAL A 19 23.47 -5.10 2.67
C VAL A 19 23.06 -6.33 1.88
N GLN A 20 22.27 -7.23 2.45
CA GLN A 20 21.76 -8.41 1.75
C GLN A 20 20.89 -8.02 0.57
N ILE A 21 19.89 -7.16 0.79
CA ILE A 21 18.98 -6.68 -0.26
C ILE A 21 19.75 -5.94 -1.36
N ALA A 22 20.71 -5.09 -1.00
CA ALA A 22 21.58 -4.41 -1.96
C ALA A 22 22.32 -5.40 -2.86
N GLY A 23 22.88 -6.48 -2.28
CA GLY A 23 23.57 -7.52 -3.03
C GLY A 23 22.65 -8.26 -4.01
N GLU A 24 21.44 -8.60 -3.56
CA GLU A 24 20.43 -9.23 -4.43
C GLU A 24 19.98 -8.25 -5.54
N ALA A 25 19.81 -6.96 -5.24
CA ALA A 25 19.39 -5.96 -6.22
C ALA A 25 20.48 -5.68 -7.27
N VAL A 26 21.74 -5.59 -6.86
CA VAL A 26 22.89 -5.46 -7.76
C VAL A 26 22.99 -6.67 -8.68
N ALA A 27 22.81 -7.88 -8.17
CA ALA A 27 22.76 -9.10 -9.00
C ALA A 27 21.63 -9.06 -10.03
N GLY A 28 20.55 -8.33 -9.77
CA GLY A 28 19.44 -8.08 -10.68
C GLY A 28 19.60 -6.85 -11.58
N GLY A 29 20.78 -6.18 -11.56
CA GLY A 29 21.09 -5.08 -12.47
C GLY A 29 20.81 -3.66 -11.93
N ALA A 30 20.77 -3.48 -10.61
CA ALA A 30 20.74 -2.14 -10.02
C ALA A 30 22.06 -1.41 -10.25
N ASP A 31 21.98 -0.15 -10.73
CA ASP A 31 23.16 0.68 -11.00
C ASP A 31 23.58 1.46 -9.75
N TRP A 32 22.62 2.03 -9.01
CA TRP A 32 22.86 2.84 -7.82
C TRP A 32 22.18 2.23 -6.60
N ILE A 33 22.84 2.39 -5.45
CA ILE A 33 22.34 1.91 -4.16
C ILE A 33 22.06 3.12 -3.27
N GLU A 34 20.85 3.22 -2.77
CA GLU A 34 20.45 4.31 -1.88
C GLU A 34 20.33 3.80 -0.43
N ALA A 35 21.11 4.42 0.46
CA ALA A 35 20.83 4.36 1.88
C ALA A 35 19.58 5.21 2.15
N GLY A 36 18.43 4.58 2.31
CA GLY A 36 17.16 5.27 2.53
C GLY A 36 17.12 6.04 3.85
N THR A 37 16.29 7.06 3.93
CA THR A 37 16.16 7.89 5.15
C THR A 37 15.90 7.04 6.41
N PRO A 38 15.04 6.00 6.40
CA PRO A 38 14.84 5.15 7.59
C PRO A 38 16.12 4.43 8.03
N LEU A 39 16.90 3.93 7.08
CA LEU A 39 18.17 3.26 7.37
C LEU A 39 19.18 4.21 7.98
N ILE A 40 19.36 5.41 7.41
CA ILE A 40 20.28 6.42 7.95
C ILE A 40 19.86 6.86 9.34
N LYS A 41 18.56 7.06 9.59
CA LYS A 41 18.04 7.43 10.92
C LYS A 41 18.23 6.33 11.96
N SER A 42 18.19 5.08 11.54
CA SER A 42 18.37 3.92 12.44
C SER A 42 19.84 3.64 12.74
N GLU A 43 20.73 3.67 11.73
CA GLU A 43 22.11 3.19 11.80
C GLU A 43 23.16 4.30 11.67
N GLY A 44 22.72 5.53 11.43
CA GLY A 44 23.63 6.66 11.21
C GLY A 44 24.45 6.54 9.93
N MET A 45 25.59 7.24 9.89
CA MET A 45 26.49 7.24 8.73
C MET A 45 27.20 5.89 8.52
N ASP A 46 27.10 4.95 9.45
CA ASP A 46 27.66 3.61 9.27
C ASP A 46 26.90 2.84 8.16
N ALA A 47 25.64 3.18 7.92
CA ALA A 47 24.89 2.69 6.77
C ALA A 47 25.61 3.02 5.46
N VAL A 48 25.94 4.30 5.25
CA VAL A 48 26.63 4.78 4.05
C VAL A 48 28.03 4.17 3.92
N ARG A 49 28.82 4.17 5.01
CA ARG A 49 30.19 3.60 5.02
C ARG A 49 30.20 2.12 4.66
N THR A 50 29.27 1.37 5.22
CA THR A 50 29.18 -0.08 4.99
C THR A 50 28.75 -0.37 3.56
N LEU A 51 27.73 0.30 3.04
CA LEU A 51 27.30 0.14 1.65
C LEU A 51 28.43 0.52 0.68
N ARG A 52 29.14 1.63 0.92
CA ARG A 52 30.29 2.03 0.11
C ARG A 52 31.41 0.99 0.10
N THR A 53 31.69 0.40 1.27
CA THR A 53 32.74 -0.62 1.40
C THR A 53 32.34 -1.94 0.71
N ARG A 54 31.07 -2.33 0.80
CA ARG A 54 30.57 -3.59 0.25
C ARG A 54 30.34 -3.54 -1.24
N PHE A 55 30.03 -2.35 -1.78
CA PHE A 55 29.70 -2.12 -3.20
C PHE A 55 30.58 -1.01 -3.79
N PRO A 56 31.90 -1.23 -3.89
CA PRO A 56 32.85 -0.17 -4.30
C PRO A 56 32.66 0.31 -5.74
N ASP A 57 32.08 -0.51 -6.60
CA ASP A 57 31.85 -0.21 -8.01
C ASP A 57 30.50 0.47 -8.28
N HIS A 58 29.66 0.62 -7.25
CA HIS A 58 28.32 1.23 -7.38
C HIS A 58 28.27 2.59 -6.70
N PRO A 59 27.71 3.60 -7.35
CA PRO A 59 27.42 4.87 -6.69
C PRO A 59 26.47 4.67 -5.50
N ILE A 60 26.82 5.29 -4.36
CA ILE A 60 26.01 5.29 -3.15
C ILE A 60 25.29 6.64 -3.03
N VAL A 61 23.97 6.58 -2.88
CA VAL A 61 23.11 7.72 -2.62
C VAL A 61 22.78 7.76 -1.14
N ALA A 62 23.01 8.89 -0.48
CA ALA A 62 22.61 9.11 0.91
C ALA A 62 21.32 9.95 0.93
N ASP A 63 20.18 9.30 1.20
CA ASP A 63 18.89 9.98 1.32
C ASP A 63 18.74 10.64 2.69
N MET A 64 19.54 11.71 2.88
CA MET A 64 19.61 12.48 4.12
C MET A 64 18.36 13.31 4.37
N LYS A 65 17.68 13.73 3.28
CA LYS A 65 16.59 14.72 3.31
C LYS A 65 16.99 15.96 4.11
N VAL A 66 18.17 16.50 3.77
CA VAL A 66 18.72 17.69 4.43
C VAL A 66 17.72 18.83 4.36
N ALA A 67 17.37 19.38 5.51
CA ALA A 67 16.44 20.49 5.65
C ALA A 67 17.03 21.70 6.35
N ASP A 68 18.19 21.51 7.04
CA ASP A 68 18.96 22.53 7.76
C ASP A 68 20.43 22.15 7.74
N THR A 69 21.34 23.09 8.09
CA THR A 69 22.78 22.83 8.20
C THR A 69 23.42 22.13 6.99
N GLY A 70 23.07 22.59 5.78
CA GLY A 70 23.42 21.95 4.49
C GLY A 70 24.89 21.57 4.36
N THR A 71 25.83 22.45 4.76
CA THR A 71 27.27 22.18 4.71
C THR A 71 27.67 20.96 5.55
N ILE A 72 27.21 20.88 6.82
CA ILE A 72 27.64 19.84 7.75
C ILE A 72 27.10 18.49 7.34
N GLU A 73 25.81 18.41 6.97
CA GLU A 73 25.17 17.14 6.62
C GLU A 73 25.73 16.58 5.31
N VAL A 74 25.96 17.43 4.29
CA VAL A 74 26.62 17.01 3.06
C VAL A 74 28.05 16.55 3.29
N GLU A 75 28.84 17.27 4.12
CA GLU A 75 30.18 16.85 4.52
C GLU A 75 30.18 15.48 5.18
N MET A 76 29.26 15.24 6.12
CA MET A 76 29.13 13.93 6.81
C MET A 76 28.87 12.80 5.83
N ALA A 77 27.93 12.98 4.92
CA ALA A 77 27.58 11.97 3.92
C ALA A 77 28.73 11.72 2.92
N ALA A 78 29.38 12.79 2.45
CA ALA A 78 30.53 12.70 1.56
C ALA A 78 31.70 11.95 2.21
N LYS A 79 32.06 12.29 3.45
CA LYS A 79 33.11 11.60 4.20
C LYS A 79 32.76 10.14 4.55
N ALA A 80 31.47 9.80 4.62
CA ALA A 80 31.02 8.44 4.73
C ALA A 80 31.12 7.65 3.41
N GLY A 81 31.35 8.32 2.29
CA GLY A 81 31.54 7.71 0.96
C GLY A 81 30.33 7.78 0.05
N ALA A 82 29.36 8.65 0.32
CA ALA A 82 28.28 8.94 -0.60
C ALA A 82 28.83 9.59 -1.89
N HIS A 83 28.16 9.31 -3.01
CA HIS A 83 28.41 9.96 -4.30
C HIS A 83 27.34 11.01 -4.63
N ILE A 84 26.16 10.80 -4.08
CA ILE A 84 25.00 11.69 -4.18
C ILE A 84 24.41 11.89 -2.79
N VAL A 85 24.03 13.12 -2.45
CA VAL A 85 23.36 13.46 -1.20
C VAL A 85 22.03 14.11 -1.50
N CYS A 86 20.93 13.57 -0.90
CA CYS A 86 19.60 14.10 -1.10
C CYS A 86 19.28 15.19 -0.08
N VAL A 87 18.76 16.31 -0.59
CA VAL A 87 18.24 17.44 0.19
C VAL A 87 16.72 17.56 -0.04
N LEU A 88 15.99 18.10 0.93
CA LEU A 88 14.58 18.43 0.72
C LEU A 88 14.50 19.66 -0.20
N GLY A 89 13.73 19.53 -1.29
CA GLY A 89 13.56 20.60 -2.26
C GLY A 89 12.85 21.84 -1.72
N ASP A 90 12.04 21.68 -0.67
CA ASP A 90 11.33 22.78 0.02
C ASP A 90 12.12 23.40 1.19
N ALA A 91 13.38 22.96 1.41
CA ALA A 91 14.28 23.65 2.35
C ALA A 91 14.59 25.09 1.89
N ASP A 92 15.02 25.92 2.84
CA ASP A 92 15.42 27.31 2.55
C ASP A 92 16.52 27.39 1.49
N ASP A 93 16.45 28.38 0.61
CA ASP A 93 17.43 28.59 -0.47
C ASP A 93 18.87 28.71 0.04
N ALA A 94 19.06 29.27 1.25
CA ALA A 94 20.38 29.35 1.88
C ALA A 94 20.91 27.95 2.20
N VAL A 95 20.09 27.04 2.71
CA VAL A 95 20.46 25.64 3.00
C VAL A 95 20.79 24.90 1.71
N ILE A 96 19.97 25.04 0.66
CA ILE A 96 20.25 24.46 -0.67
C ILE A 96 21.58 24.98 -1.21
N GLY A 97 21.79 26.30 -1.17
CA GLY A 97 23.05 26.93 -1.65
C GLY A 97 24.27 26.44 -0.84
N GLU A 98 24.15 26.25 0.45
CA GLU A 98 25.22 25.65 1.28
C GLU A 98 25.48 24.18 0.91
N ALA A 99 24.44 23.40 0.72
CA ALA A 99 24.55 22.00 0.30
C ALA A 99 25.24 21.87 -1.06
N VAL A 100 24.89 22.70 -2.05
CA VAL A 100 25.53 22.73 -3.37
C VAL A 100 27.00 23.08 -3.24
N ARG A 101 27.37 24.15 -2.48
CA ARG A 101 28.77 24.50 -2.24
C ARG A 101 29.56 23.39 -1.59
N ALA A 102 28.98 22.74 -0.58
CA ALA A 102 29.60 21.59 0.08
C ALA A 102 29.74 20.41 -0.89
N GLY A 103 28.73 20.15 -1.73
CA GLY A 103 28.80 19.14 -2.79
C GLY A 103 30.01 19.34 -3.71
N HIS A 104 30.22 20.56 -4.20
CA HIS A 104 31.40 20.91 -5.01
C HIS A 104 32.70 20.71 -4.23
N LEU A 105 32.73 21.13 -2.97
CA LEU A 105 33.95 21.03 -2.12
C LEU A 105 34.37 19.59 -1.87
N TYR A 106 33.42 18.72 -1.59
CA TYR A 106 33.65 17.31 -1.23
C TYR A 106 33.52 16.33 -2.40
N GLY A 107 33.19 16.82 -3.62
CA GLY A 107 33.09 16.01 -4.82
C GLY A 107 31.88 15.08 -4.85
N VAL A 108 30.76 15.49 -4.25
CA VAL A 108 29.47 14.78 -4.31
C VAL A 108 28.43 15.61 -5.06
N ARG A 109 27.46 14.93 -5.69
CA ARG A 109 26.32 15.57 -6.34
C ARG A 109 25.17 15.78 -5.38
N ILE A 110 24.40 16.83 -5.60
CA ILE A 110 23.21 17.15 -4.82
C ILE A 110 21.96 16.80 -5.60
N MET A 111 21.11 15.97 -5.02
CA MET A 111 19.78 15.62 -5.52
C MET A 111 18.72 16.32 -4.66
N ALA A 112 17.89 17.16 -5.26
CA ALA A 112 16.79 17.83 -4.57
C ALA A 112 15.49 17.01 -4.70
N ASP A 113 14.92 16.62 -3.58
CA ASP A 113 13.67 15.83 -3.48
C ASP A 113 12.45 16.75 -3.38
N LEU A 114 11.56 16.70 -4.39
CA LEU A 114 10.34 17.52 -4.45
C LEU A 114 9.18 16.96 -3.62
N ILE A 115 9.42 15.97 -2.76
CA ILE A 115 8.40 15.45 -1.87
C ILE A 115 7.78 16.58 -1.04
N ASN A 116 6.45 16.70 -1.06
CA ASN A 116 5.68 17.72 -0.36
C ASN A 116 5.93 19.18 -0.77
N ALA A 117 6.68 19.46 -1.82
CA ALA A 117 6.82 20.82 -2.33
C ALA A 117 5.43 21.40 -2.72
N PRO A 118 5.04 22.58 -2.23
CA PRO A 118 3.70 23.15 -2.48
C PRO A 118 3.48 23.43 -3.98
N ASP A 119 4.47 23.99 -4.66
CA ASP A 119 4.52 24.17 -6.11
C ASP A 119 5.79 23.51 -6.65
N PRO A 120 5.73 22.22 -6.99
CA PRO A 120 6.91 21.47 -7.39
C PRO A 120 7.50 21.94 -8.74
N VAL A 121 6.68 22.53 -9.63
CA VAL A 121 7.15 23.00 -10.93
C VAL A 121 7.97 24.27 -10.78
N ALA A 122 7.46 25.28 -10.09
CA ALA A 122 8.21 26.51 -9.82
C ALA A 122 9.47 26.17 -9.02
N ARG A 123 9.34 25.30 -8.00
CA ARG A 123 10.47 24.91 -7.15
C ARG A 123 11.57 24.16 -7.91
N ALA A 124 11.25 23.31 -8.87
CA ALA A 124 12.23 22.63 -9.71
C ALA A 124 13.11 23.63 -10.48
N VAL A 125 12.49 24.67 -11.07
CA VAL A 125 13.22 25.73 -11.80
C VAL A 125 14.12 26.52 -10.86
N GLU A 126 13.67 26.83 -9.64
CA GLU A 126 14.49 27.54 -8.66
C GLU A 126 15.69 26.70 -8.21
N LEU A 127 15.48 25.40 -7.94
CA LEU A 127 16.52 24.47 -7.52
C LEU A 127 17.60 24.31 -8.59
N GLU A 128 17.22 24.22 -9.87
CA GLU A 128 18.19 24.23 -10.98
C GLU A 128 19.02 25.51 -10.96
N ARG A 129 18.42 26.70 -10.77
CA ARG A 129 19.15 27.98 -10.66
C ARG A 129 20.09 28.05 -9.47
N LEU A 130 19.74 27.39 -8.37
CA LEU A 130 20.58 27.26 -7.18
C LEU A 130 21.75 26.29 -7.38
N GLY A 131 21.76 25.53 -8.49
CA GLY A 131 22.85 24.67 -8.90
C GLY A 131 22.78 23.24 -8.42
N VAL A 132 21.58 22.68 -8.11
CA VAL A 132 21.43 21.25 -7.82
C VAL A 132 21.74 20.43 -9.07
N ASP A 133 22.29 19.23 -8.88
CA ASP A 133 22.71 18.36 -9.98
C ASP A 133 21.60 17.46 -10.51
N ILE A 134 20.61 17.14 -9.67
CA ILE A 134 19.52 16.20 -9.97
C ILE A 134 18.25 16.69 -9.28
N ILE A 135 17.12 16.63 -9.97
CA ILE A 135 15.80 16.86 -9.37
C ILE A 135 15.06 15.53 -9.26
N ASN A 136 14.52 15.22 -8.09
CA ASN A 136 13.73 14.03 -7.85
C ASN A 136 12.23 14.35 -7.82
N ALA A 137 11.52 13.94 -8.86
CA ALA A 137 10.07 13.95 -8.94
C ALA A 137 9.51 12.84 -8.03
N HIS A 138 9.27 13.17 -6.77
CA HIS A 138 8.91 12.21 -5.74
C HIS A 138 7.49 12.44 -5.21
N VAL A 139 6.67 11.41 -5.30
CA VAL A 139 5.35 11.34 -4.67
C VAL A 139 5.43 10.45 -3.44
N GLY A 140 5.27 11.04 -2.26
CA GLY A 140 5.35 10.31 -0.98
C GLY A 140 4.27 9.24 -0.83
N ILE A 141 4.51 8.27 0.06
CA ILE A 141 3.62 7.11 0.28
C ILE A 141 2.17 7.54 0.53
N ASP A 142 1.95 8.53 1.41
CA ASP A 142 0.59 8.99 1.73
C ASP A 142 -0.12 9.62 0.53
N GLN A 143 0.61 10.31 -0.35
CA GLN A 143 0.07 10.87 -1.58
C GLN A 143 -0.24 9.80 -2.63
N GLN A 144 0.60 8.75 -2.72
CA GLN A 144 0.33 7.58 -3.57
C GLN A 144 -0.96 6.88 -3.14
N MET A 145 -1.21 6.77 -1.83
CA MET A 145 -2.42 6.13 -1.30
C MET A 145 -3.71 6.86 -1.68
N ILE A 146 -3.65 8.15 -1.99
CA ILE A 146 -4.79 8.94 -2.50
C ILE A 146 -4.79 9.09 -4.03
N GLY A 147 -3.94 8.33 -4.74
CA GLY A 147 -3.95 8.22 -6.20
C GLY A 147 -3.07 9.21 -6.95
N LYS A 148 -2.20 9.99 -6.27
CA LYS A 148 -1.21 10.81 -6.97
C LYS A 148 -0.11 9.92 -7.58
N ARG A 149 0.31 10.25 -8.81
CA ARG A 149 1.33 9.51 -9.54
C ARG A 149 2.59 10.37 -9.73
N SER A 150 3.75 9.76 -9.56
CA SER A 150 5.05 10.43 -9.81
C SER A 150 5.27 10.77 -11.29
N ILE A 151 4.63 10.03 -12.20
CA ILE A 151 4.68 10.30 -13.64
C ILE A 151 4.01 11.66 -13.99
N ASP A 152 2.87 11.96 -13.37
CA ASP A 152 2.17 13.24 -13.59
C ASP A 152 3.01 14.43 -13.12
N LEU A 153 3.76 14.24 -12.03
CA LEU A 153 4.73 15.22 -11.56
C LEU A 153 5.93 15.34 -12.52
N LEU A 154 6.48 14.21 -12.99
CA LEU A 154 7.54 14.19 -14.00
C LEU A 154 7.15 14.98 -15.24
N ASP A 155 5.98 14.74 -15.82
CA ASP A 155 5.49 15.44 -17.01
C ASP A 155 5.43 16.96 -16.80
N SER A 156 5.04 17.37 -15.60
CA SER A 156 4.91 18.78 -15.26
C SER A 156 6.26 19.52 -15.22
N ILE A 157 7.36 18.82 -14.89
CA ILE A 157 8.69 19.42 -14.70
C ILE A 157 9.66 19.16 -15.85
N ALA A 158 9.45 18.08 -16.62
CA ALA A 158 10.42 17.62 -17.64
C ALA A 158 10.73 18.66 -18.72
N ALA A 159 9.76 19.52 -19.08
CA ALA A 159 9.94 20.58 -20.05
C ALA A 159 10.52 21.89 -19.45
N GLN A 160 10.66 21.98 -18.13
CA GLN A 160 11.01 23.22 -17.43
C GLN A 160 12.45 23.25 -16.94
N VAL A 161 13.12 22.10 -16.83
CA VAL A 161 14.49 21.96 -16.33
C VAL A 161 15.35 21.16 -17.29
N SER A 162 16.66 21.38 -17.25
CA SER A 162 17.66 20.70 -18.09
C SER A 162 18.53 19.70 -17.31
N VAL A 163 18.54 19.79 -15.99
CA VAL A 163 19.25 18.82 -15.15
C VAL A 163 18.58 17.45 -15.21
N PRO A 164 19.31 16.34 -15.00
CA PRO A 164 18.73 15.00 -14.93
C PRO A 164 17.58 14.92 -13.94
N ILE A 165 16.48 14.27 -14.33
CA ILE A 165 15.33 14.05 -13.47
C ILE A 165 15.32 12.60 -13.00
N ALA A 166 15.27 12.43 -11.68
CA ALA A 166 14.96 11.18 -11.02
C ALA A 166 13.46 11.10 -10.73
N VAL A 167 12.91 9.91 -10.74
CA VAL A 167 11.49 9.65 -10.40
C VAL A 167 11.40 8.64 -9.31
N ALA A 168 10.67 8.95 -8.23
CA ALA A 168 10.45 8.09 -7.08
C ALA A 168 8.97 8.05 -6.67
N GLY A 169 8.58 6.95 -6.03
CA GLY A 169 7.26 6.80 -5.43
C GLY A 169 6.34 5.85 -6.16
N GLY A 170 6.24 4.61 -5.64
CA GLY A 170 5.28 3.60 -6.06
C GLY A 170 5.52 3.00 -7.45
N LEU A 171 6.76 3.01 -7.94
CA LEU A 171 7.09 2.49 -9.26
C LEU A 171 7.15 0.95 -9.26
N ASP A 172 6.53 0.37 -10.28
CA ASP A 172 6.63 -1.03 -10.71
C ASP A 172 7.23 -1.09 -12.13
N ALA A 173 7.23 -2.25 -12.78
CA ALA A 173 7.83 -2.40 -14.10
C ALA A 173 7.15 -1.54 -15.16
N ASP A 174 5.83 -1.47 -15.16
CA ASP A 174 5.06 -0.73 -16.15
C ASP A 174 5.26 0.79 -15.98
N THR A 175 5.16 1.28 -14.74
CA THR A 175 5.35 2.70 -14.42
C THR A 175 6.81 3.13 -14.51
N ALA A 176 7.77 2.23 -14.30
CA ALA A 176 9.19 2.49 -14.54
C ALA A 176 9.49 2.69 -16.03
N ALA A 177 8.92 1.84 -16.89
CA ALA A 177 9.02 2.02 -18.35
C ALA A 177 8.34 3.32 -18.81
N GLU A 178 7.14 3.62 -18.29
CA GLU A 178 6.44 4.87 -18.54
C GLU A 178 7.28 6.07 -18.14
N ALA A 179 7.92 6.07 -16.95
CA ALA A 179 8.80 7.14 -16.49
C ALA A 179 9.94 7.42 -17.45
N VAL A 180 10.59 6.39 -17.99
CA VAL A 180 11.67 6.55 -18.98
C VAL A 180 11.16 7.16 -20.28
N LEU A 181 9.99 6.73 -20.78
CA LEU A 181 9.38 7.31 -21.98
C LEU A 181 9.01 8.79 -21.79
N HIS A 182 8.70 9.20 -20.56
CA HIS A 182 8.40 10.59 -20.18
C HIS A 182 9.65 11.40 -19.76
N GLY A 183 10.86 10.85 -19.95
CA GLY A 183 12.10 11.59 -19.82
C GLY A 183 12.87 11.40 -18.51
N ALA A 184 12.48 10.46 -17.66
CA ALA A 184 13.26 10.12 -16.47
C ALA A 184 14.65 9.60 -16.86
N SER A 185 15.69 10.18 -16.25
CA SER A 185 17.07 9.72 -16.38
C SER A 185 17.45 8.70 -15.31
N ILE A 186 16.75 8.74 -14.16
CA ILE A 186 16.97 7.89 -12.99
C ILE A 186 15.61 7.40 -12.50
N VAL A 187 15.47 6.09 -12.35
CA VAL A 187 14.26 5.43 -11.83
C VAL A 187 14.57 4.89 -10.45
N ILE A 188 13.95 5.45 -9.41
CA ILE A 188 14.18 5.09 -8.01
C ILE A 188 13.07 4.13 -7.56
N VAL A 189 13.45 2.89 -7.25
CA VAL A 189 12.51 1.85 -6.84
C VAL A 189 12.84 1.36 -5.43
N GLY A 190 11.91 1.55 -4.51
CA GLY A 190 11.99 1.05 -3.13
C GLY A 190 11.16 -0.22 -2.96
N GLY A 191 9.95 -0.08 -2.46
CA GLY A 191 9.09 -1.16 -1.99
C GLY A 191 8.87 -2.31 -2.96
N TRP A 192 8.76 -2.06 -4.26
CA TRP A 192 8.58 -3.12 -5.27
C TRP A 192 9.73 -4.13 -5.27
N ILE A 193 10.98 -3.66 -5.14
CA ILE A 193 12.18 -4.49 -5.10
C ILE A 193 12.43 -4.99 -3.67
N VAL A 194 12.48 -4.09 -2.70
CA VAL A 194 12.92 -4.35 -1.32
C VAL A 194 11.97 -5.30 -0.58
N ARG A 195 10.66 -5.25 -0.87
CA ARG A 195 9.64 -6.13 -0.26
C ARG A 195 9.36 -7.40 -1.06
N SER A 196 10.02 -7.59 -2.20
CA SER A 196 9.86 -8.81 -2.99
C SER A 196 10.46 -10.03 -2.28
N ALA A 197 9.82 -11.19 -2.44
CA ALA A 197 10.37 -12.47 -2.03
C ALA A 197 11.64 -12.83 -2.84
N GLU A 198 11.75 -12.34 -4.09
CA GLU A 198 12.87 -12.57 -5.01
C GLU A 198 13.42 -11.22 -5.51
N VAL A 199 14.22 -10.56 -4.67
CA VAL A 199 14.75 -9.22 -4.93
C VAL A 199 15.49 -9.12 -6.25
N SER A 200 16.41 -10.05 -6.55
CA SER A 200 17.17 -10.07 -7.81
C SER A 200 16.25 -10.10 -9.03
N ARG A 201 15.24 -10.97 -9.01
CA ARG A 201 14.28 -11.09 -10.11
C ARG A 201 13.44 -9.84 -10.29
N SER A 202 13.03 -9.22 -9.18
CA SER A 202 12.30 -7.96 -9.23
C SER A 202 13.14 -6.81 -9.79
N ALA A 203 14.41 -6.72 -9.39
CA ALA A 203 15.35 -5.75 -9.95
C ALA A 203 15.58 -5.99 -11.45
N GLU A 204 15.80 -7.25 -11.86
CA GLU A 204 15.93 -7.64 -13.27
C GLU A 204 14.69 -7.26 -14.09
N THR A 205 13.51 -7.48 -13.55
CA THR A 205 12.25 -7.11 -14.21
C THR A 205 12.17 -5.59 -14.47
N ILE A 206 12.51 -4.77 -13.47
CA ILE A 206 12.58 -3.31 -13.64
C ILE A 206 13.68 -2.92 -14.64
N ARG A 207 14.87 -3.55 -14.53
CA ARG A 207 15.98 -3.28 -15.45
C ARG A 207 15.57 -3.50 -16.90
N HIS A 208 14.95 -4.65 -17.19
CA HIS A 208 14.41 -4.94 -18.52
C HIS A 208 13.37 -3.91 -18.99
N ALA A 209 12.46 -3.52 -18.10
CA ALA A 209 11.42 -2.55 -18.41
C ALA A 209 11.99 -1.17 -18.80
N ILE A 210 13.02 -0.70 -18.09
CA ILE A 210 13.63 0.61 -18.37
C ILE A 210 14.67 0.58 -19.51
N ASP A 211 15.27 -0.57 -19.82
CA ASP A 211 16.17 -0.73 -20.96
C ASP A 211 15.42 -0.82 -22.31
N SER A 212 14.23 -1.37 -22.27
CA SER A 212 13.35 -1.51 -23.45
C SER A 212 11.95 -1.00 -23.13
N PRO A 213 11.82 0.31 -22.87
CA PRO A 213 10.57 0.84 -22.38
C PRO A 213 9.47 0.75 -23.43
N ALA A 214 8.34 0.15 -23.04
CA ALA A 214 7.13 0.10 -23.85
C ALA A 214 5.95 0.54 -22.98
N LEU A 215 5.05 1.33 -23.57
CA LEU A 215 3.81 1.69 -22.89
C LEU A 215 2.97 0.42 -22.71
N ALA A 216 2.66 0.08 -21.47
CA ALA A 216 1.62 -0.89 -21.21
C ALA A 216 0.29 -0.38 -21.80
N PRO A 217 -0.56 -1.26 -22.35
CA PRO A 217 -1.87 -0.83 -22.78
C PRO A 217 -2.60 -0.19 -21.59
N PRO A 218 -3.25 0.98 -21.80
CA PRO A 218 -3.87 1.69 -20.69
C PRO A 218 -4.83 0.76 -19.96
N SER A 219 -4.60 0.59 -18.65
CA SER A 219 -5.52 -0.15 -17.81
C SER A 219 -6.89 0.53 -17.86
N LYS A 220 -7.87 -0.12 -18.49
CA LYS A 220 -9.24 0.38 -18.54
C LYS A 220 -10.01 0.17 -17.24
N LYS A 221 -9.34 -0.30 -16.18
CA LYS A 221 -9.99 -0.54 -14.89
C LYS A 221 -10.40 0.78 -14.26
N SER A 222 -11.64 0.89 -13.85
CA SER A 222 -12.10 1.98 -13.00
C SER A 222 -11.44 1.88 -11.61
N VAL A 223 -11.39 2.99 -10.89
CA VAL A 223 -10.90 3.00 -9.49
C VAL A 223 -11.64 1.96 -8.64
N GLU A 224 -12.92 1.77 -8.87
CA GLU A 224 -13.74 0.78 -8.16
C GLU A 224 -13.33 -0.66 -8.49
N GLU A 225 -13.04 -0.95 -9.75
CA GLU A 225 -12.54 -2.27 -10.16
C GLU A 225 -11.13 -2.53 -9.60
N GLU A 226 -10.29 -1.51 -9.50
CA GLU A 226 -8.97 -1.62 -8.87
C GLU A 226 -9.12 -1.93 -7.37
N ILE A 227 -9.95 -1.17 -6.64
CA ILE A 227 -10.25 -1.44 -5.23
C ILE A 227 -10.73 -2.88 -5.04
N ARG A 228 -11.74 -3.32 -5.81
CA ARG A 228 -12.29 -4.67 -5.75
C ARG A 228 -11.21 -5.72 -5.96
N SER A 229 -10.44 -5.58 -7.04
CA SER A 229 -9.36 -6.52 -7.39
C SER A 229 -8.31 -6.65 -6.28
N ILE A 230 -7.94 -5.53 -5.64
CA ILE A 230 -7.00 -5.55 -4.51
C ILE A 230 -7.64 -6.24 -3.30
N LEU A 231 -8.86 -5.85 -2.92
CA LEU A 231 -9.56 -6.41 -1.75
C LEU A 231 -9.83 -7.91 -1.90
N GLU A 232 -10.08 -8.40 -3.12
CA GLU A 232 -10.16 -9.84 -3.42
C GLU A 232 -8.83 -10.56 -3.20
N SER A 233 -7.70 -9.90 -3.41
CA SER A 233 -6.37 -10.47 -3.31
C SER A 233 -5.78 -10.49 -1.91
N VAL A 234 -6.26 -9.67 -0.97
CA VAL A 234 -5.74 -9.51 0.40
C VAL A 234 -6.67 -10.17 1.42
N SER A 235 -6.16 -10.56 2.59
CA SER A 235 -6.97 -11.12 3.69
C SER A 235 -7.59 -10.03 4.57
N THR A 236 -8.61 -10.38 5.36
CA THR A 236 -9.17 -9.45 6.36
C THR A 236 -8.15 -9.02 7.42
N PRO A 237 -7.19 -9.88 7.89
CA PRO A 237 -6.06 -9.43 8.69
C PRO A 237 -5.22 -8.34 8.03
N ASN A 238 -4.85 -8.49 6.75
CA ASN A 238 -4.08 -7.46 6.04
C ASN A 238 -4.83 -6.11 6.00
N ILE A 239 -6.15 -6.14 5.83
CA ILE A 239 -6.99 -4.94 5.82
C ILE A 239 -7.05 -4.33 7.23
N SER A 240 -7.23 -5.14 8.26
CA SER A 240 -7.25 -4.69 9.65
C SER A 240 -5.94 -4.00 10.04
N ASP A 241 -4.80 -4.56 9.65
CA ASP A 241 -3.48 -3.95 9.88
C ASP A 241 -3.32 -2.63 9.11
N ALA A 242 -3.79 -2.56 7.87
CA ALA A 242 -3.83 -1.32 7.08
C ALA A 242 -4.71 -0.23 7.73
N MET A 243 -5.70 -0.62 8.51
CA MET A 243 -6.58 0.24 9.28
C MET A 243 -6.13 0.45 10.75
N HIS A 244 -4.90 0.11 11.10
CA HIS A 244 -4.38 0.17 12.48
C HIS A 244 -5.23 -0.64 13.47
N ARG A 245 -5.62 -1.85 13.09
CA ARG A 245 -6.43 -2.81 13.87
C ARG A 245 -7.85 -2.30 14.17
N LYS A 246 -8.42 -1.54 13.24
CA LYS A 246 -9.81 -1.05 13.29
C LYS A 246 -10.68 -1.74 12.24
N GLY A 247 -12.00 -1.52 12.33
CA GLY A 247 -12.97 -1.95 11.34
C GLY A 247 -13.37 -3.43 11.40
N ALA A 248 -12.75 -4.24 12.27
CA ALA A 248 -13.13 -5.64 12.44
C ALA A 248 -14.44 -5.77 13.22
N MET A 249 -15.39 -6.49 12.66
CA MET A 249 -16.65 -6.86 13.32
C MET A 249 -16.40 -7.90 14.40
N ARG A 250 -17.14 -7.81 15.53
CA ARG A 250 -16.96 -8.67 16.70
C ARG A 250 -17.96 -9.84 16.70
N ASP A 251 -17.52 -10.95 17.26
CA ASP A 251 -18.38 -12.12 17.53
C ASP A 251 -19.09 -12.66 16.27
N ILE A 252 -18.48 -12.50 15.10
CA ILE A 252 -19.01 -12.96 13.82
C ILE A 252 -18.07 -13.95 13.17
N VAL A 253 -18.62 -15.02 12.61
CA VAL A 253 -17.85 -16.09 11.98
C VAL A 253 -18.40 -16.44 10.59
N SER A 254 -17.55 -16.98 9.74
CA SER A 254 -17.99 -17.58 8.46
C SER A 254 -18.80 -18.85 8.75
N ILE A 255 -19.98 -18.95 8.15
CA ILE A 255 -20.83 -20.14 8.25
C ILE A 255 -20.37 -21.24 7.29
N CYS A 256 -19.72 -20.87 6.19
CA CYS A 256 -19.33 -21.79 5.12
C CYS A 256 -17.83 -22.15 5.12
N GLY A 257 -17.03 -21.68 6.09
CA GLY A 257 -15.58 -21.91 6.12
C GLY A 257 -14.85 -21.06 5.06
N ASP A 258 -14.07 -21.69 4.20
CA ASP A 258 -13.23 -21.02 3.20
C ASP A 258 -14.05 -20.38 2.08
N VAL A 259 -14.61 -19.22 2.39
CA VAL A 259 -15.33 -18.37 1.45
C VAL A 259 -14.87 -16.94 1.59
N LYS A 260 -15.01 -16.15 0.52
CA LYS A 260 -14.69 -14.74 0.53
C LYS A 260 -15.83 -13.90 -0.03
N ALA A 261 -16.17 -12.83 0.67
CA ALA A 261 -17.09 -11.80 0.22
C ALA A 261 -16.36 -10.48 0.08
N VAL A 262 -16.54 -9.79 -1.05
CA VAL A 262 -16.03 -8.43 -1.28
C VAL A 262 -17.10 -7.64 -2.02
N GLY A 263 -17.60 -6.56 -1.42
CA GLY A 263 -18.62 -5.74 -2.07
C GLY A 263 -19.00 -4.49 -1.30
N ARG A 264 -19.85 -3.68 -1.93
CA ARG A 264 -20.46 -2.50 -1.31
C ARG A 264 -21.55 -2.93 -0.35
N ALA A 265 -21.63 -2.28 0.79
CA ALA A 265 -22.66 -2.53 1.79
C ALA A 265 -24.04 -2.03 1.32
N VAL A 266 -25.01 -2.92 1.32
CA VAL A 266 -26.43 -2.57 1.41
C VAL A 266 -26.85 -2.87 2.86
N THR A 267 -27.08 -1.82 3.63
CA THR A 267 -27.35 -1.93 5.05
C THR A 267 -28.83 -2.15 5.32
N VAL A 268 -29.13 -2.99 6.29
CA VAL A 268 -30.48 -3.33 6.72
C VAL A 268 -30.56 -3.25 8.23
N HIS A 269 -31.44 -2.40 8.75
CA HIS A 269 -31.87 -2.47 10.13
C HIS A 269 -33.19 -3.21 10.22
N THR A 270 -33.31 -4.17 11.13
CA THR A 270 -34.57 -4.88 11.43
C THR A 270 -34.61 -5.28 12.91
N ILE A 271 -35.78 -5.63 13.41
CA ILE A 271 -35.94 -6.15 14.76
C ILE A 271 -35.68 -7.66 14.82
N ALA A 272 -35.45 -8.18 16.02
CA ALA A 272 -35.15 -9.60 16.25
C ALA A 272 -36.10 -10.56 15.51
N GLY A 273 -35.57 -11.29 14.54
CA GLY A 273 -36.28 -12.31 13.76
C GLY A 273 -37.18 -11.79 12.63
N ASP A 274 -37.36 -10.49 12.46
CA ASP A 274 -38.13 -9.97 11.32
C ASP A 274 -37.30 -10.08 10.03
N TRP A 275 -37.76 -10.93 9.10
CA TRP A 275 -37.06 -11.18 7.85
C TRP A 275 -37.59 -10.41 6.64
N ALA A 276 -38.61 -9.53 6.82
CA ALA A 276 -39.22 -8.80 5.68
C ALA A 276 -38.22 -7.82 5.04
N LYS A 277 -37.60 -6.93 5.85
CA LYS A 277 -36.60 -5.97 5.33
C LYS A 277 -35.35 -6.65 4.78
N PRO A 278 -34.75 -7.66 5.43
CA PRO A 278 -33.66 -8.46 4.85
C PRO A 278 -33.98 -9.02 3.45
N VAL A 279 -35.17 -9.55 3.23
CA VAL A 279 -35.58 -10.09 1.93
C VAL A 279 -35.83 -8.98 0.91
N GLU A 280 -36.52 -7.88 1.31
CA GLU A 280 -36.70 -6.69 0.46
C GLU A 280 -35.37 -6.09 -0.01
N ALA A 281 -34.35 -6.08 0.85
CA ALA A 281 -33.01 -5.58 0.51
C ALA A 281 -32.34 -6.39 -0.61
N ILE A 282 -32.67 -7.66 -0.81
CA ILE A 282 -32.18 -8.45 -1.94
C ILE A 282 -32.59 -7.78 -3.25
N ASP A 283 -33.84 -7.30 -3.33
CA ASP A 283 -34.36 -6.65 -4.56
C ASP A 283 -33.69 -5.31 -4.82
N MET A 284 -33.25 -4.60 -3.80
CA MET A 284 -32.59 -3.30 -3.91
C MET A 284 -31.08 -3.40 -4.19
N ALA A 285 -30.42 -4.49 -3.80
CA ALA A 285 -28.99 -4.69 -3.99
C ALA A 285 -28.61 -4.93 -5.46
N ASN A 286 -27.42 -4.51 -5.85
CA ASN A 286 -26.85 -4.79 -7.16
C ASN A 286 -25.97 -6.04 -7.12
N ARG A 287 -25.65 -6.55 -8.31
CA ARG A 287 -24.65 -7.62 -8.44
C ARG A 287 -23.33 -7.19 -7.81
N GLY A 288 -22.76 -8.04 -6.97
CA GLY A 288 -21.50 -7.79 -6.29
C GLY A 288 -21.59 -6.97 -4.99
N ASP A 289 -22.79 -6.56 -4.57
CA ASP A 289 -22.99 -5.95 -3.25
C ASP A 289 -22.96 -7.00 -2.12
N VAL A 290 -22.79 -6.54 -0.88
CA VAL A 290 -22.89 -7.35 0.34
C VAL A 290 -24.02 -6.80 1.20
N LEU A 291 -24.96 -7.67 1.59
CA LEU A 291 -26.00 -7.31 2.55
C LEU A 291 -25.43 -7.30 3.96
N VAL A 292 -25.67 -6.24 4.72
CA VAL A 292 -25.25 -6.10 6.11
C VAL A 292 -26.48 -5.86 6.98
N ILE A 293 -26.85 -6.87 7.73
CA ILE A 293 -28.12 -6.93 8.47
C ILE A 293 -27.87 -6.75 9.98
N ASN A 294 -28.35 -5.66 10.54
CA ASN A 294 -28.50 -5.55 11.98
C ASN A 294 -29.85 -6.16 12.39
N ASN A 295 -29.79 -7.25 13.14
CA ASN A 295 -30.96 -7.97 13.71
C ASN A 295 -30.96 -7.82 15.25
N ASP A 296 -30.61 -6.64 15.75
CA ASP A 296 -30.48 -6.33 17.18
C ASP A 296 -29.54 -7.28 17.96
N GLY A 297 -28.59 -7.93 17.27
CA GLY A 297 -27.71 -8.94 17.88
C GLY A 297 -28.41 -10.22 18.32
N ALA A 298 -29.63 -10.47 17.89
CA ALA A 298 -30.46 -11.60 18.35
C ALA A 298 -29.88 -12.94 17.88
N THR A 299 -29.47 -13.77 18.84
CA THR A 299 -28.89 -15.11 18.60
C THR A 299 -29.85 -16.25 18.84
N HIS A 300 -31.13 -15.99 19.17
CA HIS A 300 -32.14 -16.99 19.51
C HIS A 300 -33.21 -17.16 18.41
N VAL A 301 -33.23 -16.28 17.41
CA VAL A 301 -34.17 -16.33 16.30
C VAL A 301 -33.48 -15.81 15.02
N ALA A 302 -33.72 -16.51 13.90
CA ALA A 302 -33.04 -16.20 12.62
C ALA A 302 -33.93 -15.37 11.69
N PRO A 303 -33.45 -14.22 11.18
CA PRO A 303 -34.10 -13.46 10.10
C PRO A 303 -33.70 -13.96 8.71
N TRP A 304 -32.81 -14.96 8.62
CA TRP A 304 -32.18 -15.41 7.39
C TRP A 304 -32.02 -16.92 7.32
N GLY A 305 -32.18 -17.48 6.13
CA GLY A 305 -32.00 -18.90 5.86
C GLY A 305 -31.64 -19.19 4.40
N GLU A 306 -31.76 -20.45 4.02
CA GLU A 306 -31.35 -20.97 2.71
C GLU A 306 -32.08 -20.31 1.54
N LEU A 307 -33.39 -20.11 1.61
CA LEU A 307 -34.19 -19.56 0.51
C LEU A 307 -33.76 -18.11 0.14
N ALA A 308 -33.51 -17.27 1.15
CA ALA A 308 -32.98 -15.94 0.96
C ALA A 308 -31.57 -15.97 0.38
N THR A 309 -30.74 -16.92 0.84
CA THR A 309 -29.38 -17.15 0.31
C THR A 309 -29.42 -17.53 -1.18
N ARG A 310 -30.32 -18.42 -1.61
CA ARG A 310 -30.50 -18.75 -3.04
C ARG A 310 -30.91 -17.55 -3.88
N SER A 311 -31.76 -16.69 -3.33
CA SER A 311 -32.13 -15.44 -4.00
C SER A 311 -30.93 -14.55 -4.24
N CYS A 312 -30.03 -14.42 -3.26
CA CYS A 312 -28.75 -13.70 -3.41
C CYS A 312 -27.84 -14.33 -4.46
N VAL A 313 -27.69 -15.66 -4.49
CA VAL A 313 -26.92 -16.38 -5.51
C VAL A 313 -27.45 -16.06 -6.90
N ASN A 314 -28.76 -16.14 -7.11
CA ASN A 314 -29.39 -15.85 -8.40
C ASN A 314 -29.16 -14.41 -8.85
N LYS A 315 -29.16 -13.46 -7.93
CA LYS A 315 -28.93 -12.05 -8.21
C LYS A 315 -27.44 -11.68 -8.32
N GLY A 316 -26.55 -12.58 -7.87
CA GLY A 316 -25.11 -12.36 -7.90
C GLY A 316 -24.61 -11.40 -6.80
N ILE A 317 -25.33 -11.32 -5.69
CA ILE A 317 -24.89 -10.62 -4.47
C ILE A 317 -23.67 -11.36 -3.92
N ALA A 318 -22.65 -10.64 -3.44
CA ALA A 318 -21.35 -11.21 -3.08
C ALA A 318 -21.32 -11.89 -1.71
N GLY A 319 -22.23 -11.57 -0.81
CA GLY A 319 -22.29 -12.17 0.52
C GLY A 319 -23.30 -11.50 1.42
N VAL A 320 -23.50 -12.11 2.61
CA VAL A 320 -24.43 -11.63 3.63
C VAL A 320 -23.75 -11.65 5.00
N VAL A 321 -23.88 -10.55 5.73
CA VAL A 321 -23.37 -10.36 7.10
C VAL A 321 -24.57 -10.10 8.01
N ILE A 322 -24.69 -10.88 9.10
CA ILE A 322 -25.85 -10.84 9.99
C ILE A 322 -25.40 -10.63 11.43
N ASP A 323 -25.71 -9.46 12.00
CA ASP A 323 -25.61 -9.22 13.44
C ASP A 323 -26.73 -9.98 14.16
N GLY A 324 -26.59 -11.29 14.24
CA GLY A 324 -27.61 -12.19 14.78
C GLY A 324 -27.43 -13.62 14.32
N ALA A 325 -28.52 -14.39 14.31
CA ALA A 325 -28.52 -15.80 13.95
C ALA A 325 -28.91 -16.05 12.48
N VAL A 326 -28.49 -17.21 11.98
CA VAL A 326 -28.91 -17.79 10.69
C VAL A 326 -29.47 -19.19 10.92
N ARG A 327 -30.32 -19.67 10.00
CA ARG A 327 -30.79 -21.06 9.98
C ARG A 327 -30.44 -21.76 8.67
N ASP A 328 -30.78 -23.02 8.52
CA ASP A 328 -30.56 -23.87 7.33
C ASP A 328 -29.08 -23.96 6.95
N VAL A 329 -28.19 -23.99 7.94
CA VAL A 329 -26.73 -23.88 7.76
C VAL A 329 -26.16 -24.97 6.85
N ASP A 330 -26.71 -26.20 6.94
CA ASP A 330 -26.24 -27.33 6.12
C ASP A 330 -26.47 -27.09 4.63
N ASP A 331 -27.60 -26.49 4.28
CA ASP A 331 -27.93 -26.20 2.88
C ASP A 331 -27.18 -24.95 2.39
N ILE A 332 -26.96 -23.94 3.24
CA ILE A 332 -26.11 -22.78 2.93
C ILE A 332 -24.66 -23.23 2.68
N ARG A 333 -24.11 -24.15 3.47
CA ARG A 333 -22.79 -24.74 3.26
C ARG A 333 -22.66 -25.48 1.93
N LYS A 334 -23.68 -26.22 1.53
CA LYS A 334 -23.71 -26.90 0.21
C LYS A 334 -23.68 -25.92 -0.96
N LEU A 335 -24.24 -24.72 -0.77
CA LEU A 335 -24.18 -23.66 -1.77
C LEU A 335 -22.79 -23.03 -1.88
N GLY A 336 -21.92 -23.16 -0.85
CA GLY A 336 -20.62 -22.49 -0.81
C GLY A 336 -20.72 -20.97 -0.84
N TYR A 337 -21.84 -20.41 -0.36
CA TYR A 337 -22.11 -18.99 -0.47
C TYR A 337 -21.67 -18.24 0.80
N PRO A 338 -21.00 -17.06 0.68
CA PRO A 338 -20.49 -16.32 1.84
C PRO A 338 -21.61 -15.77 2.73
N VAL A 339 -21.82 -16.42 3.87
CA VAL A 339 -22.69 -15.99 4.96
C VAL A 339 -21.89 -15.89 6.24
N PHE A 340 -21.99 -14.77 6.92
CA PHE A 340 -21.33 -14.49 8.19
C PHE A 340 -22.40 -14.17 9.24
N ALA A 341 -22.35 -14.84 10.38
CA ALA A 341 -23.35 -14.68 11.43
C ALA A 341 -22.75 -14.95 12.82
N LYS A 342 -23.46 -14.55 13.88
CA LYS A 342 -23.05 -14.81 15.27
C LYS A 342 -23.42 -16.21 15.75
N ALA A 343 -24.53 -16.75 15.26
CA ALA A 343 -25.06 -18.04 15.71
C ALA A 343 -25.85 -18.76 14.63
N ALA A 344 -26.07 -20.08 14.84
CA ALA A 344 -27.01 -20.89 14.07
C ALA A 344 -28.14 -21.37 14.98
N VAL A 345 -29.39 -21.20 14.51
CA VAL A 345 -30.59 -21.65 15.28
C VAL A 345 -31.64 -22.17 14.31
N PRO A 346 -32.50 -23.11 14.75
CA PRO A 346 -33.51 -23.74 13.88
C PRO A 346 -34.75 -22.88 13.67
N ASN A 347 -35.06 -21.95 14.59
CA ASN A 347 -36.30 -21.18 14.57
C ASN A 347 -36.15 -19.87 13.78
N ALA A 348 -37.16 -19.61 12.95
CA ALA A 348 -37.32 -18.31 12.28
C ALA A 348 -38.29 -17.44 13.04
N GLY A 349 -38.19 -16.11 12.78
CA GLY A 349 -39.24 -15.17 13.13
C GLY A 349 -40.29 -15.01 12.04
N GLU A 350 -41.03 -13.92 12.09
CA GLU A 350 -42.13 -13.59 11.18
C GLU A 350 -41.87 -12.30 10.42
N PRO A 351 -42.40 -12.15 9.18
CA PRO A 351 -42.28 -10.95 8.41
C PRO A 351 -43.23 -9.86 8.97
N LYS A 352 -42.68 -8.83 9.59
CA LYS A 352 -43.45 -7.71 10.17
C LYS A 352 -43.21 -6.42 9.40
N GLY A 353 -42.09 -6.29 8.71
CA GLY A 353 -41.71 -5.14 7.91
C GLY A 353 -41.12 -3.95 8.67
N PHE A 354 -40.71 -4.15 9.90
CA PHE A 354 -40.05 -3.09 10.68
C PHE A 354 -38.60 -2.91 10.22
N GLY A 355 -38.14 -1.65 10.32
CA GLY A 355 -36.76 -1.28 10.06
C GLY A 355 -36.58 -0.48 8.76
N GLU A 356 -35.31 -0.33 8.37
CA GLU A 356 -34.89 0.55 7.27
C GLU A 356 -33.82 -0.13 6.42
N ILE A 357 -33.77 0.23 5.12
CA ILE A 357 -32.74 -0.20 4.20
C ILE A 357 -31.91 1.01 3.79
N ASN A 358 -30.58 0.85 3.67
CA ASN A 358 -29.60 1.88 3.35
C ASN A 358 -29.43 2.99 4.40
N ALA A 359 -29.98 2.83 5.61
CA ALA A 359 -29.64 3.69 6.75
C ALA A 359 -28.26 3.31 7.33
N GLU A 360 -27.65 4.25 8.08
CA GLU A 360 -26.47 3.91 8.88
C GLU A 360 -26.88 2.99 10.03
N ILE A 361 -26.13 1.89 10.21
CA ILE A 361 -26.42 0.87 11.24
C ILE A 361 -25.19 0.62 12.08
N MET A 362 -25.43 0.13 13.30
CA MET A 362 -24.40 -0.56 14.09
C MET A 362 -24.51 -2.07 13.85
N CYS A 363 -23.45 -2.70 13.35
CA CYS A 363 -23.42 -4.14 13.09
C CYS A 363 -22.18 -4.75 13.72
N CYS A 364 -22.36 -5.69 14.62
CA CYS A 364 -21.25 -6.38 15.30
C CYS A 364 -20.20 -5.42 15.90
N GLY A 365 -20.63 -4.30 16.46
CA GLY A 365 -19.78 -3.28 17.08
C GLY A 365 -19.09 -2.30 16.11
N CYS A 366 -19.42 -2.35 14.82
CA CYS A 366 -18.97 -1.41 13.80
C CYS A 366 -20.13 -0.58 13.24
N ALA A 367 -19.91 0.74 13.07
CA ALA A 367 -20.79 1.56 12.25
C ALA A 367 -20.61 1.21 10.78
N VAL A 368 -21.70 1.00 10.06
CA VAL A 368 -21.72 0.67 8.63
C VAL A 368 -22.70 1.59 7.92
N ARG A 369 -22.22 2.24 6.88
CA ARG A 369 -23.05 3.08 6.00
C ARG A 369 -23.24 2.40 4.64
N ALA A 370 -24.37 2.66 4.01
CA ALA A 370 -24.58 2.21 2.65
C ALA A 370 -23.45 2.66 1.72
N GLY A 371 -22.91 1.72 0.96
CA GLY A 371 -21.78 1.95 0.07
C GLY A 371 -20.39 1.83 0.70
N ASP A 372 -20.24 1.59 2.01
CA ASP A 372 -18.97 1.17 2.60
C ASP A 372 -18.54 -0.19 2.00
N TRP A 373 -17.24 -0.46 1.98
CA TRP A 373 -16.77 -1.75 1.51
C TRP A 373 -16.76 -2.77 2.65
N ILE A 374 -17.30 -3.94 2.33
CA ILE A 374 -17.30 -5.10 3.24
C ILE A 374 -16.39 -6.16 2.67
N VAL A 375 -15.48 -6.65 3.48
CA VAL A 375 -14.65 -7.82 3.17
C VAL A 375 -14.81 -8.85 4.26
N GLY A 376 -15.19 -10.06 3.88
CA GLY A 376 -15.32 -11.20 4.80
C GLY A 376 -14.52 -12.40 4.29
N ASP A 377 -13.82 -13.08 5.19
CA ASP A 377 -13.15 -14.36 4.97
C ASP A 377 -13.23 -15.24 6.23
N GLU A 378 -12.48 -16.35 6.29
CA GLU A 378 -12.49 -17.24 7.46
C GLU A 378 -12.13 -16.56 8.79
N ASN A 379 -11.37 -15.44 8.75
CA ASN A 379 -10.97 -14.72 9.97
C ASN A 379 -12.07 -13.78 10.48
N GLY A 380 -13.12 -13.55 9.71
CA GLY A 380 -14.23 -12.67 10.05
C GLY A 380 -14.51 -11.60 8.99
N VAL A 381 -15.08 -10.48 9.42
CA VAL A 381 -15.53 -9.41 8.53
C VAL A 381 -14.89 -8.07 8.92
N VAL A 382 -14.47 -7.29 7.93
CA VAL A 382 -13.94 -5.93 8.09
C VAL A 382 -14.79 -4.94 7.29
N VAL A 383 -15.07 -3.79 7.90
CA VAL A 383 -15.74 -2.65 7.27
C VAL A 383 -14.72 -1.59 6.90
N ILE A 384 -14.76 -1.13 5.66
CA ILE A 384 -13.88 -0.08 5.14
C ILE A 384 -14.75 1.11 4.71
N PRO A 385 -14.58 2.30 5.31
CA PRO A 385 -15.29 3.49 4.90
C PRO A 385 -15.06 3.79 3.41
N LYS A 386 -16.13 4.06 2.68
CA LYS A 386 -16.09 4.27 1.23
C LYS A 386 -15.14 5.38 0.80
N GLU A 387 -15.01 6.43 1.62
CA GLU A 387 -14.15 7.59 1.35
C GLU A 387 -12.66 7.24 1.44
N ARG A 388 -12.31 6.16 2.13
CA ARG A 388 -10.93 5.70 2.35
C ARG A 388 -10.60 4.38 1.66
N ALA A 389 -11.54 3.85 0.89
CA ALA A 389 -11.43 2.49 0.35
C ALA A 389 -10.18 2.31 -0.53
N TYR A 390 -9.87 3.27 -1.39
CA TYR A 390 -8.69 3.21 -2.25
C TYR A 390 -7.39 3.22 -1.45
N GLU A 391 -7.27 4.14 -0.50
CA GLU A 391 -6.13 4.23 0.41
C GLU A 391 -5.91 2.91 1.16
N ILE A 392 -6.99 2.41 1.79
CA ILE A 392 -6.92 1.21 2.64
C ILE A 392 -6.62 -0.04 1.81
N ALA A 393 -7.21 -0.19 0.64
CA ALA A 393 -6.91 -1.30 -0.26
C ALA A 393 -5.42 -1.33 -0.63
N ARG A 394 -4.84 -0.21 -1.03
CA ARG A 394 -3.42 -0.11 -1.37
C ARG A 394 -2.52 -0.37 -0.16
N ARG A 395 -2.84 0.16 1.02
CA ARG A 395 -2.11 -0.15 2.26
C ARG A 395 -2.17 -1.65 2.60
N ALA A 396 -3.34 -2.28 2.44
CA ALA A 396 -3.49 -3.72 2.68
C ALA A 396 -2.65 -4.57 1.71
N LEU A 397 -2.53 -4.15 0.45
CA LEU A 397 -1.65 -4.79 -0.53
C LEU A 397 -0.17 -4.68 -0.09
N GLU A 398 0.25 -3.54 0.45
CA GLU A 398 1.62 -3.38 0.96
C GLU A 398 1.87 -4.23 2.22
N VAL A 399 0.88 -4.36 3.12
CA VAL A 399 0.95 -5.30 4.26
C VAL A 399 1.15 -6.72 3.75
N LYS A 400 0.34 -7.17 2.78
CA LYS A 400 0.47 -8.50 2.17
C LYS A 400 1.86 -8.75 1.61
N LYS A 401 2.41 -7.83 0.81
CA LYS A 401 3.77 -7.94 0.24
C LYS A 401 4.84 -8.05 1.33
N THR A 402 4.71 -7.24 2.38
CA THR A 402 5.63 -7.29 3.53
C THR A 402 5.59 -8.65 4.21
N GLU A 403 4.40 -9.22 4.44
CA GLU A 403 4.25 -10.55 5.01
C GLU A 403 4.80 -11.65 4.09
N GLU A 404 4.64 -11.54 2.77
CA GLU A 404 5.20 -12.49 1.81
C GLU A 404 6.73 -12.50 1.91
N ARG A 405 7.38 -11.34 2.03
CA ARG A 405 8.82 -11.24 2.26
C ARG A 405 9.23 -11.85 3.60
N ILE A 406 8.51 -11.55 4.68
CA ILE A 406 8.77 -12.12 6.01
C ILE A 406 8.68 -13.65 5.97
N ARG A 407 7.66 -14.21 5.33
CA ARG A 407 7.50 -15.68 5.16
C ARG A 407 8.71 -16.28 4.43
N GLU A 408 9.20 -15.62 3.38
CA GLU A 408 10.36 -16.08 2.64
C GLU A 408 11.65 -16.04 3.49
N GLU A 409 11.88 -14.99 4.26
CA GLU A 409 13.03 -14.90 5.17
C GLU A 409 12.98 -15.97 6.27
N ILE A 410 11.77 -16.25 6.82
CA ILE A 410 11.59 -17.35 7.78
C ILE A 410 11.87 -18.69 7.11
N ARG A 411 11.42 -18.90 5.88
CA ARG A 411 11.71 -20.12 5.11
C ARG A 411 13.21 -20.34 4.87
N ARG A 412 13.98 -19.26 4.74
CA ARG A 412 15.44 -19.26 4.62
C ARG A 412 16.17 -19.45 5.96
N GLY A 413 15.44 -19.61 7.07
CA GLY A 413 15.99 -19.92 8.38
C GLY A 413 16.07 -18.75 9.37
N SER A 414 15.53 -17.58 9.01
CA SER A 414 15.41 -16.46 9.96
C SER A 414 14.30 -16.72 10.99
N THR A 415 14.39 -16.05 12.14
CA THR A 415 13.30 -16.07 13.14
C THR A 415 12.36 -14.89 12.95
N LEU A 416 11.10 -15.02 13.39
CA LEU A 416 10.15 -13.92 13.32
C LEU A 416 10.63 -12.68 14.08
N SER A 417 11.26 -12.86 15.26
CA SER A 417 11.81 -11.76 16.04
C SER A 417 12.94 -11.01 15.33
N ALA A 418 13.75 -11.72 14.54
CA ALA A 418 14.81 -11.09 13.75
C ALA A 418 14.23 -10.29 12.57
N VAL A 419 13.34 -10.89 11.78
CA VAL A 419 12.79 -10.24 10.58
C VAL A 419 11.80 -9.11 10.89
N THR A 420 11.18 -9.11 12.07
CA THR A 420 10.31 -8.01 12.55
C THR A 420 11.03 -6.99 13.39
N GLU A 421 12.36 -7.16 13.58
CA GLU A 421 13.23 -6.21 14.31
C GLU A 421 12.73 -5.92 15.73
N LEU A 422 12.12 -6.91 16.41
CA LEU A 422 11.49 -6.73 17.73
C LEU A 422 12.44 -6.12 18.78
N LEU A 423 13.72 -6.52 18.76
CA LEU A 423 14.71 -6.03 19.72
C LEU A 423 14.98 -4.53 19.62
N LYS A 424 14.70 -3.90 18.46
CA LYS A 424 14.81 -2.45 18.28
C LYS A 424 13.62 -1.69 18.88
N TRP A 425 12.48 -2.36 19.05
CA TRP A 425 11.27 -1.76 19.58
C TRP A 425 11.07 -1.98 21.08
N GLU A 426 11.87 -2.86 21.70
CA GLU A 426 11.80 -3.08 23.14
C GLU A 426 12.27 -1.82 23.91
N LYS A 427 11.38 -1.31 24.74
CA LYS A 427 11.78 -0.32 25.75
C LYS A 427 12.57 -1.06 26.83
N LYS A 428 13.88 -0.88 26.82
CA LYS A 428 14.75 -1.36 27.90
C LYS A 428 14.59 -0.49 29.15
#